data_22858d957c1ad8c1eea3f29e1917c123
#
_entry.id   22858d957c1ad8c1eea3f29e1917c123
#
_cell.length_a   1.000
_cell.length_b   1.000
_cell.length_c   1.000
_cell.angle_alpha   90.00
_cell.angle_beta   90.00
_cell.angle_gamma   90.00
#
_symmetry.space_group_name_H-M   'P 1'
#
loop_
_entity.id
_entity.type
_entity.pdbx_description
1 polymer ?
#
loop_
_entity_poly.entity_id
_entity_poly.type
_entity_poly.pdbx_seq_one_letter_code
_entity_poly.pdbx_strand_id
1 'polypeptide(L)'
;STCANVRVGTGLHPWWIADGTCGDADVGLLEELAARARYIGEVGLDAGKRGAESIEAQAAAFERTMRTVSEHPLPGRVISIHAIRSASRALDILERTGAARSATCILHWFSGTSDELWRAVRLGCLFSINEHMLATKRGREYARILPGDRLLLETDAPPQLGNPYRLDAIERSLASTLEQLAQIRRVNAAT
;
A
#
# COMPACT_ATOMS: atom_id res chain seq x y z
N SER A 1 -13.75 12.64 8.99
CA SER A 1 -13.22 13.82 8.29
C SER A 1 -14.37 14.79 7.99
N THR A 2 -14.19 16.08 8.29
CA THR A 2 -15.16 17.15 7.96
C THR A 2 -15.06 17.60 6.48
N CYS A 3 -13.99 17.21 5.79
CA CYS A 3 -13.78 17.52 4.37
C CYS A 3 -14.36 16.43 3.49
N ALA A 4 -15.26 16.81 2.56
CA ALA A 4 -15.99 15.88 1.70
C ALA A 4 -15.08 15.09 0.75
N ASN A 5 -13.91 15.63 0.40
CA ASN A 5 -12.91 15.04 -0.51
C ASN A 5 -11.75 14.34 0.21
N VAL A 6 -11.77 14.29 1.56
CA VAL A 6 -10.73 13.60 2.34
C VAL A 6 -11.30 12.32 2.94
N ARG A 7 -10.57 11.23 2.80
CA ARG A 7 -10.84 9.94 3.46
C ARG A 7 -9.65 9.56 4.33
N VAL A 8 -9.94 9.15 5.56
CA VAL A 8 -8.93 8.71 6.52
C VAL A 8 -8.93 7.19 6.56
N GLY A 9 -7.75 6.60 6.37
CA GLY A 9 -7.53 5.18 6.58
C GLY A 9 -7.20 4.90 8.04
N THR A 10 -7.53 3.69 8.51
CA THR A 10 -7.04 3.13 9.76
C THR A 10 -5.97 2.09 9.45
N GLY A 11 -4.85 2.11 10.14
CA GLY A 11 -3.75 1.19 9.86
C GLY A 11 -2.74 1.14 11.00
N LEU A 12 -1.87 0.15 10.91
CA LEU A 12 -0.73 -0.03 11.78
C LEU A 12 0.48 -0.32 10.89
N HIS A 13 1.30 0.71 10.72
CA HIS A 13 2.49 0.60 9.86
C HIS A 13 3.49 -0.41 10.46
N PRO A 14 4.11 -1.30 9.67
CA PRO A 14 5.00 -2.35 10.17
C PRO A 14 6.18 -1.82 10.99
N TRP A 15 6.61 -0.58 10.76
CA TRP A 15 7.67 0.04 11.56
C TRP A 15 7.30 0.25 13.03
N TRP A 16 6.03 0.49 13.34
CA TRP A 16 5.58 0.67 14.73
C TRP A 16 5.58 -0.63 15.51
N ILE A 17 5.45 -1.77 14.83
CA ILE A 17 5.72 -3.09 15.43
C ILE A 17 7.22 -3.29 15.61
N ALA A 18 8.02 -2.89 14.61
CA ALA A 18 9.46 -3.08 14.61
C ALA A 18 10.18 -2.29 15.72
N ASP A 19 9.74 -1.08 16.01
CA ASP A 19 10.33 -0.22 17.04
C ASP A 19 9.64 -0.33 18.42
N GLY A 20 8.64 -1.20 18.54
CA GLY A 20 7.92 -1.46 19.79
C GLY A 20 6.91 -0.35 20.17
N THR A 21 6.63 0.60 19.27
CA THR A 21 5.61 1.64 19.50
C THR A 21 4.22 1.03 19.62
N CYS A 22 3.94 -0.03 18.86
CA CYS A 22 2.68 -0.77 18.87
C CYS A 22 2.89 -2.24 19.24
N GLY A 23 1.98 -2.76 20.06
CA GLY A 23 1.96 -4.14 20.53
C GLY A 23 0.66 -4.88 20.21
N ASP A 24 0.43 -6.01 20.87
CA ASP A 24 -0.73 -6.87 20.62
C ASP A 24 -2.08 -6.18 20.89
N ALA A 25 -2.14 -5.28 21.87
CA ALA A 25 -3.34 -4.50 22.14
C ALA A 25 -3.72 -3.56 20.96
N ASP A 26 -2.71 -2.96 20.33
CA ASP A 26 -2.92 -2.09 19.17
C ASP A 26 -3.33 -2.90 17.93
N VAL A 27 -2.79 -4.11 17.77
CA VAL A 27 -3.23 -5.06 16.75
C VAL A 27 -4.69 -5.45 16.98
N GLY A 28 -5.10 -5.75 18.21
CA GLY A 28 -6.49 -6.03 18.57
C GLY A 28 -7.43 -4.85 18.26
N LEU A 29 -7.01 -3.62 18.56
CA LEU A 29 -7.76 -2.42 18.19
C LEU A 29 -7.86 -2.27 16.66
N LEU A 30 -6.79 -2.55 15.93
CA LEU A 30 -6.84 -2.52 14.46
C LEU A 30 -7.82 -3.55 13.91
N GLU A 31 -7.90 -4.76 14.46
CA GLU A 31 -8.89 -5.77 14.07
C GLU A 31 -10.33 -5.25 14.27
N GLU A 32 -10.63 -4.69 15.44
CA GLU A 32 -11.95 -4.10 15.72
C GLU A 32 -12.30 -2.99 14.70
N LEU A 33 -11.35 -2.12 14.38
CA LEU A 33 -11.55 -1.05 13.42
C LEU A 33 -11.67 -1.60 12.00
N ALA A 34 -10.84 -2.57 11.60
CA ALA A 34 -10.83 -3.18 10.27
C ALA A 34 -12.15 -3.88 9.94
N ALA A 35 -12.86 -4.43 10.93
CA ALA A 35 -14.18 -5.04 10.73
C ALA A 35 -15.19 -4.07 10.07
N ARG A 36 -15.07 -2.76 10.34
CA ARG A 36 -16.02 -1.72 9.91
C ARG A 36 -15.39 -0.60 9.04
N ALA A 37 -14.08 -0.54 8.92
CA ALA A 37 -13.39 0.48 8.15
C ALA A 37 -13.50 0.22 6.64
N ARG A 38 -13.81 1.27 5.88
CA ARG A 38 -13.76 1.22 4.42
C ARG A 38 -12.33 1.40 3.89
N TYR A 39 -11.52 2.21 4.55
CA TYR A 39 -10.15 2.51 4.16
C TYR A 39 -9.21 2.00 5.24
N ILE A 40 -8.37 1.04 4.88
CA ILE A 40 -7.37 0.43 5.76
C ILE A 40 -5.99 0.73 5.17
N GLY A 41 -5.10 1.23 5.99
CA GLY A 41 -3.74 1.52 5.57
C GLY A 41 -3.12 2.68 6.39
N GLU A 42 -1.84 2.66 6.49
CA GLU A 42 -0.98 1.69 5.86
C GLU A 42 -0.80 0.47 6.75
N VAL A 43 -0.85 -0.72 6.18
CA VAL A 43 -0.62 -2.01 6.86
C VAL A 43 0.33 -2.86 6.01
N GLY A 44 0.93 -3.90 6.56
CA GLY A 44 1.77 -4.79 5.75
C GLY A 44 3.07 -5.20 6.42
N LEU A 45 4.11 -5.38 5.60
CA LEU A 45 5.37 -6.02 5.99
C LEU A 45 6.58 -5.22 5.51
N ASP A 46 7.60 -5.09 6.37
CA ASP A 46 8.90 -4.54 6.03
C ASP A 46 10.02 -5.49 6.47
N ALA A 47 10.64 -6.20 5.52
CA ALA A 47 11.82 -7.01 5.74
C ALA A 47 13.12 -6.26 5.36
N GLY A 48 13.07 -4.95 5.25
CA GLY A 48 14.23 -4.09 5.09
C GLY A 48 15.02 -3.95 6.40
N LYS A 49 16.04 -3.10 6.38
CA LYS A 49 16.96 -2.94 7.51
C LYS A 49 16.26 -2.60 8.84
N ARG A 50 15.15 -1.85 8.78
CA ARG A 50 14.43 -1.40 9.98
C ARG A 50 13.50 -2.47 10.56
N GLY A 51 12.91 -3.33 9.71
CA GLY A 51 11.82 -4.23 10.11
C GLY A 51 12.16 -5.72 10.12
N ALA A 52 13.36 -6.12 9.63
CA ALA A 52 13.68 -7.52 9.41
C ALA A 52 13.56 -8.41 10.65
N GLU A 53 13.97 -7.91 11.83
CA GLU A 53 13.95 -8.69 13.08
C GLU A 53 12.54 -8.93 13.62
N SER A 54 11.58 -8.09 13.25
CA SER A 54 10.18 -8.18 13.69
C SER A 54 9.25 -8.80 12.64
N ILE A 55 9.77 -9.32 11.54
CA ILE A 55 8.98 -9.76 10.38
C ILE A 55 7.90 -10.80 10.73
N GLU A 56 8.14 -11.64 11.73
CA GLU A 56 7.15 -12.63 12.19
C GLU A 56 5.97 -11.95 12.91
N ALA A 57 6.26 -10.98 13.78
CA ALA A 57 5.23 -10.21 14.48
C ALA A 57 4.42 -9.35 13.50
N GLN A 58 5.10 -8.71 12.53
CA GLN A 58 4.43 -7.95 11.47
C GLN A 58 3.50 -8.85 10.64
N ALA A 59 3.97 -10.05 10.26
CA ALA A 59 3.18 -10.99 9.48
C ALA A 59 1.96 -11.49 10.26
N ALA A 60 2.11 -11.76 11.55
CA ALA A 60 0.99 -12.15 12.43
C ALA A 60 -0.06 -11.03 12.50
N ALA A 61 0.36 -9.78 12.72
CA ALA A 61 -0.53 -8.62 12.77
C ALA A 61 -1.24 -8.39 11.43
N PHE A 62 -0.51 -8.46 10.32
CA PHE A 62 -1.08 -8.31 8.98
C PHE A 62 -2.05 -9.44 8.65
N GLU A 63 -1.73 -10.70 8.97
CA GLU A 63 -2.62 -11.83 8.74
C GLU A 63 -3.92 -11.73 9.56
N ARG A 64 -3.84 -11.34 10.83
CA ARG A 64 -5.02 -11.10 11.69
C ARG A 64 -5.93 -10.05 11.06
N THR A 65 -5.36 -8.91 10.64
CA THR A 65 -6.11 -7.84 9.97
C THR A 65 -6.76 -8.33 8.67
N MET A 66 -6.03 -9.07 7.82
CA MET A 66 -6.56 -9.58 6.55
C MET A 66 -7.65 -10.64 6.75
N ARG A 67 -7.54 -11.45 7.80
CA ARG A 67 -8.59 -12.41 8.19
C ARG A 67 -9.86 -11.67 8.59
N THR A 68 -9.76 -10.66 9.43
CA THR A 68 -10.90 -9.79 9.82
C THR A 68 -11.57 -9.15 8.60
N VAL A 69 -10.78 -8.65 7.65
CA VAL A 69 -11.31 -8.11 6.38
C VAL A 69 -12.14 -9.13 5.61
N SER A 70 -11.68 -10.37 5.55
CA SER A 70 -12.37 -11.46 4.84
C SER A 70 -13.65 -11.91 5.55
N GLU A 71 -13.63 -11.95 6.87
CA GLU A 71 -14.76 -12.33 7.72
C GLU A 71 -15.85 -11.24 7.77
N HIS A 72 -15.46 -9.98 7.53
CA HIS A 72 -16.37 -8.82 7.55
C HIS A 72 -16.33 -8.09 6.20
N PRO A 73 -16.86 -8.69 5.11
CA PRO A 73 -16.81 -8.08 3.79
C PRO A 73 -17.59 -6.76 3.75
N LEU A 74 -16.97 -5.72 3.21
CA LEU A 74 -17.57 -4.39 3.08
C LEU A 74 -17.40 -3.88 1.65
N PRO A 75 -18.49 -3.62 0.90
CA PRO A 75 -18.40 -3.13 -0.47
C PRO A 75 -17.57 -1.85 -0.61
N GLY A 76 -16.64 -1.83 -1.57
CA GLY A 76 -15.76 -0.69 -1.81
C GLY A 76 -14.67 -0.48 -0.76
N ARG A 77 -14.33 -1.52 0.01
CA ARG A 77 -13.17 -1.48 0.91
C ARG A 77 -11.88 -1.41 0.11
N VAL A 78 -10.96 -0.57 0.59
CA VAL A 78 -9.62 -0.36 0.02
C VAL A 78 -8.57 -0.58 1.10
N ILE A 79 -7.50 -1.28 0.74
CA ILE A 79 -6.37 -1.56 1.63
C ILE A 79 -5.08 -1.10 0.97
N SER A 80 -4.33 -0.19 1.62
CA SER A 80 -2.98 0.21 1.21
C SER A 80 -1.95 -0.65 1.94
N ILE A 81 -1.09 -1.34 1.16
CA ILE A 81 -0.20 -2.39 1.65
C ILE A 81 1.26 -2.01 1.41
N HIS A 82 2.01 -1.92 2.51
CA HIS A 82 3.46 -1.81 2.54
C HIS A 82 4.10 -3.19 2.35
N ALA A 83 5.08 -3.32 1.45
CA ALA A 83 5.68 -4.63 1.15
C ALA A 83 7.18 -4.54 0.77
N ILE A 84 8.00 -3.96 1.66
CA ILE A 84 9.44 -3.83 1.40
C ILE A 84 10.16 -5.16 1.64
N ARG A 85 10.76 -5.74 0.58
CA ARG A 85 11.45 -7.04 0.59
C ARG A 85 10.60 -8.20 1.16
N SER A 86 9.30 -8.06 1.12
CA SER A 86 8.34 -8.97 1.74
C SER A 86 7.10 -9.22 0.87
N ALA A 87 7.16 -8.82 -0.40
CA ALA A 87 6.01 -8.91 -1.31
C ALA A 87 5.47 -10.35 -1.43
N SER A 88 6.34 -11.36 -1.57
CA SER A 88 5.92 -12.77 -1.59
C SER A 88 5.09 -13.14 -0.37
N ARG A 89 5.59 -12.78 0.82
CA ARG A 89 4.91 -13.10 2.09
C ARG A 89 3.58 -12.36 2.24
N ALA A 90 3.54 -11.09 1.84
CA ALA A 90 2.29 -10.33 1.84
C ALA A 90 1.25 -10.96 0.90
N LEU A 91 1.65 -11.38 -0.29
CA LEU A 91 0.80 -12.08 -1.25
C LEU A 91 0.32 -13.44 -0.72
N ASP A 92 1.19 -14.22 -0.04
CA ASP A 92 0.81 -15.48 0.61
C ASP A 92 -0.31 -15.26 1.64
N ILE A 93 -0.23 -14.18 2.42
CA ILE A 93 -1.25 -13.83 3.41
C ILE A 93 -2.56 -13.43 2.71
N LEU A 94 -2.51 -12.60 1.68
CA LEU A 94 -3.69 -12.18 0.92
C LEU A 94 -4.41 -13.37 0.28
N GLU A 95 -3.68 -14.33 -0.28
CA GLU A 95 -4.23 -15.55 -0.87
C GLU A 95 -4.85 -16.45 0.19
N ARG A 96 -4.11 -16.73 1.26
CA ARG A 96 -4.53 -17.64 2.33
C ARG A 96 -5.77 -17.13 3.06
N THR A 97 -5.83 -15.82 3.34
CA THR A 97 -6.97 -15.20 4.02
C THR A 97 -8.15 -14.93 3.10
N GLY A 98 -7.90 -14.80 1.80
CA GLY A 98 -8.91 -14.40 0.82
C GLY A 98 -9.23 -12.89 0.80
N ALA A 99 -8.45 -12.06 1.51
CA ALA A 99 -8.70 -10.63 1.61
C ALA A 99 -8.74 -9.91 0.25
N ALA A 100 -7.94 -10.36 -0.72
CA ALA A 100 -7.95 -9.80 -2.07
C ALA A 100 -9.28 -10.01 -2.83
N ARG A 101 -10.15 -10.91 -2.37
CA ARG A 101 -11.50 -11.09 -2.92
C ARG A 101 -12.53 -10.22 -2.22
N SER A 102 -12.23 -9.77 -0.99
CA SER A 102 -13.13 -9.00 -0.12
C SER A 102 -12.85 -7.50 -0.14
N ALA A 103 -11.71 -7.09 -0.72
CA ALA A 103 -11.29 -5.70 -0.76
C ALA A 103 -10.41 -5.41 -1.98
N THR A 104 -10.33 -4.14 -2.38
CA THR A 104 -9.34 -3.66 -3.34
C THR A 104 -8.01 -3.50 -2.61
N CYS A 105 -7.03 -4.35 -2.92
CA CYS A 105 -5.68 -4.28 -2.37
C CYS A 105 -4.79 -3.42 -3.26
N ILE A 106 -4.10 -2.44 -2.68
CA ILE A 106 -3.14 -1.56 -3.35
C ILE A 106 -1.76 -1.87 -2.77
N LEU A 107 -0.84 -2.34 -3.61
CA LEU A 107 0.58 -2.40 -3.25
C LEU A 107 1.18 -1.02 -3.53
N HIS A 108 1.46 -0.29 -2.45
CA HIS A 108 2.01 1.04 -2.58
C HIS A 108 3.51 0.96 -2.84
N TRP A 109 4.02 1.86 -3.68
CA TRP A 109 5.46 1.94 -4.04
C TRP A 109 6.12 0.56 -4.23
N PHE A 110 5.52 -0.28 -5.09
CA PHE A 110 5.94 -1.65 -5.26
C PHE A 110 7.39 -1.79 -5.74
N SER A 111 8.20 -2.55 -5.01
CA SER A 111 9.63 -2.75 -5.28
C SER A 111 10.05 -4.22 -5.37
N GLY A 112 9.09 -5.15 -5.39
CA GLY A 112 9.32 -6.59 -5.48
C GLY A 112 9.91 -7.06 -6.81
N THR A 113 9.97 -8.37 -7.00
CA THR A 113 10.42 -9.02 -8.24
C THR A 113 9.33 -8.99 -9.32
N SER A 114 9.69 -9.30 -10.56
CA SER A 114 8.71 -9.41 -11.65
C SER A 114 7.70 -10.54 -11.43
N ASP A 115 8.11 -11.65 -10.83
CA ASP A 115 7.21 -12.77 -10.54
C ASP A 115 6.16 -12.37 -9.48
N GLU A 116 6.60 -11.65 -8.44
CA GLU A 116 5.72 -11.07 -7.42
C GLU A 116 4.77 -10.03 -8.03
N LEU A 117 5.26 -9.18 -8.93
CA LEU A 117 4.43 -8.21 -9.66
C LEU A 117 3.27 -8.90 -10.37
N TRP A 118 3.58 -9.91 -11.21
CA TRP A 118 2.56 -10.59 -11.99
C TRP A 118 1.66 -11.48 -11.12
N ARG A 119 2.16 -12.00 -10.00
CA ARG A 119 1.34 -12.66 -9.00
C ARG A 119 0.31 -11.70 -8.40
N ALA A 120 0.73 -10.49 -8.02
CA ALA A 120 -0.15 -9.45 -7.50
C ALA A 120 -1.20 -9.01 -8.53
N VAL A 121 -0.80 -8.86 -9.80
CA VAL A 121 -1.75 -8.57 -10.91
C VAL A 121 -2.81 -9.67 -11.02
N ARG A 122 -2.42 -10.95 -10.97
CA ARG A 122 -3.38 -12.08 -11.01
C ARG A 122 -4.32 -12.12 -9.82
N LEU A 123 -3.88 -11.64 -8.65
CA LEU A 123 -4.72 -11.49 -7.46
C LEU A 123 -5.68 -10.29 -7.55
N GLY A 124 -5.57 -9.46 -8.59
CA GLY A 124 -6.40 -8.28 -8.77
C GLY A 124 -5.90 -7.04 -8.03
N CYS A 125 -4.68 -7.04 -7.51
CA CYS A 125 -4.10 -5.88 -6.85
C CYS A 125 -3.91 -4.70 -7.81
N LEU A 126 -4.02 -3.49 -7.26
CA LEU A 126 -3.61 -2.24 -7.86
C LEU A 126 -2.22 -1.84 -7.36
N PHE A 127 -1.61 -0.88 -8.04
CA PHE A 127 -0.27 -0.39 -7.73
C PHE A 127 -0.30 1.13 -7.71
N SER A 128 0.11 1.74 -6.61
CA SER A 128 0.28 3.19 -6.57
C SER A 128 1.72 3.58 -6.88
N ILE A 129 1.83 4.59 -7.71
CA ILE A 129 3.07 5.05 -8.32
C ILE A 129 3.39 6.44 -7.79
N ASN A 130 4.63 6.63 -7.34
CA ASN A 130 5.18 7.91 -6.91
C ASN A 130 6.49 8.25 -7.62
N GLU A 131 6.99 9.47 -7.45
CA GLU A 131 8.23 9.94 -8.06
C GLU A 131 9.45 9.09 -7.65
N HIS A 132 9.49 8.60 -6.39
CA HIS A 132 10.59 7.78 -5.88
C HIS A 132 10.64 6.42 -6.59
N MET A 133 9.48 5.81 -6.84
CA MET A 133 9.40 4.60 -7.65
C MET A 133 9.92 4.85 -9.06
N LEU A 134 9.49 5.93 -9.70
CA LEU A 134 9.90 6.30 -11.06
C LEU A 134 11.36 6.75 -11.17
N ALA A 135 12.02 7.11 -10.08
CA ALA A 135 13.46 7.38 -10.04
C ALA A 135 14.31 6.12 -10.27
N THR A 136 13.74 4.92 -10.11
CA THR A 136 14.44 3.64 -10.28
C THR A 136 14.21 3.03 -11.66
N LYS A 137 15.21 2.32 -12.21
CA LYS A 137 15.04 1.59 -13.48
C LYS A 137 13.91 0.55 -13.40
N ARG A 138 13.83 -0.19 -12.28
CA ARG A 138 12.80 -1.21 -12.07
C ARG A 138 11.42 -0.59 -11.97
N GLY A 139 11.26 0.49 -11.20
CA GLY A 139 9.96 1.16 -11.07
C GLY A 139 9.45 1.72 -12.38
N ARG A 140 10.33 2.32 -13.20
CA ARG A 140 9.98 2.77 -14.57
C ARG A 140 9.54 1.62 -15.48
N GLU A 141 10.23 0.48 -15.39
CA GLU A 141 9.83 -0.71 -16.16
C GLU A 141 8.47 -1.23 -15.71
N TYR A 142 8.22 -1.32 -14.41
CA TYR A 142 6.92 -1.73 -13.87
C TYR A 142 5.80 -0.76 -14.27
N ALA A 143 6.05 0.55 -14.15
CA ALA A 143 5.12 1.58 -14.63
C ALA A 143 4.80 1.47 -16.13
N ARG A 144 5.76 0.99 -16.94
CA ARG A 144 5.61 0.79 -18.39
C ARG A 144 4.75 -0.45 -18.71
N ILE A 145 4.98 -1.58 -18.00
CA ILE A 145 4.40 -2.89 -18.36
C ILE A 145 3.08 -3.23 -17.65
N LEU A 146 2.80 -2.62 -16.50
CA LEU A 146 1.55 -2.84 -15.79
C LEU A 146 0.34 -2.42 -16.63
N PRO A 147 -0.80 -3.14 -16.54
CA PRO A 147 -2.05 -2.69 -17.15
C PRO A 147 -2.45 -1.30 -16.65
N GLY A 148 -2.96 -0.44 -17.53
CA GLY A 148 -3.27 0.95 -17.18
C GLY A 148 -4.37 1.08 -16.13
N ASP A 149 -5.33 0.15 -16.13
CA ASP A 149 -6.42 0.05 -15.17
C ASP A 149 -5.98 -0.44 -13.77
N ARG A 150 -4.70 -0.77 -13.62
CA ARG A 150 -4.11 -1.22 -12.35
C ARG A 150 -3.24 -0.14 -11.68
N LEU A 151 -3.12 1.03 -12.28
CA LEU A 151 -2.25 2.10 -11.81
C LEU A 151 -3.03 3.18 -11.07
N LEU A 152 -2.49 3.62 -9.96
CA LEU A 152 -2.92 4.77 -9.17
C LEU A 152 -1.73 5.71 -8.98
N LEU A 153 -1.99 6.95 -8.63
CA LEU A 153 -0.96 7.92 -8.25
C LEU A 153 -0.94 8.10 -6.74
N GLU A 154 0.24 8.28 -6.20
CA GLU A 154 0.46 8.61 -4.80
C GLU A 154 1.64 9.57 -4.62
N THR A 155 1.85 10.05 -3.40
CA THR A 155 3.00 10.91 -3.04
C THR A 155 3.87 10.31 -1.96
N ASP A 156 3.33 9.41 -1.16
CA ASP A 156 3.94 8.92 0.09
C ASP A 156 4.29 10.05 1.07
N ALA A 157 3.48 11.11 1.05
CA ALA A 157 3.67 12.30 1.87
C ALA A 157 2.89 12.21 3.21
N PRO A 158 3.39 12.83 4.28
CA PRO A 158 4.64 13.61 4.38
C PRO A 158 5.88 12.72 4.53
N PRO A 159 7.05 13.13 4.01
CA PRO A 159 8.28 12.33 4.07
C PRO A 159 8.80 12.14 5.50
N GLN A 160 8.36 12.99 6.42
CA GLN A 160 8.66 12.89 7.85
C GLN A 160 7.46 13.38 8.67
N LEU A 161 7.02 12.54 9.62
CA LEU A 161 5.97 12.91 10.56
C LEU A 161 6.41 14.12 11.43
N GLY A 162 5.47 15.04 11.67
CA GLY A 162 5.69 16.23 12.51
C GLY A 162 6.31 17.42 11.79
N ASN A 163 6.79 17.29 10.57
CA ASN A 163 7.27 18.42 9.78
C ASN A 163 6.13 19.08 9.01
N PRO A 164 6.14 20.43 8.88
CA PRO A 164 5.19 21.12 8.03
C PRO A 164 5.26 20.61 6.59
N TYR A 165 4.13 20.21 6.03
CA TYR A 165 4.05 19.79 4.65
C TYR A 165 3.07 20.68 3.87
N ARG A 166 3.49 21.18 2.72
CA ARG A 166 2.70 22.10 1.92
C ARG A 166 1.76 21.37 1.00
N LEU A 167 0.49 21.77 0.94
CA LEU A 167 -0.51 21.17 0.04
C LEU A 167 -0.12 21.27 -1.44
N ASP A 168 0.47 22.42 -1.85
CA ASP A 168 0.95 22.61 -3.22
C ASP A 168 2.09 21.66 -3.61
N ALA A 169 2.82 21.10 -2.63
CA ALA A 169 3.81 20.05 -2.89
C ALA A 169 3.15 18.71 -3.26
N ILE A 170 1.99 18.40 -2.68
CA ILE A 170 1.21 17.20 -3.06
C ILE A 170 0.76 17.31 -4.52
N GLU A 171 0.16 18.43 -4.89
CA GLU A 171 -0.32 18.67 -6.26
C GLU A 171 0.82 18.60 -7.28
N ARG A 172 1.95 19.25 -6.99
CA ARG A 172 3.13 19.20 -7.87
C ARG A 172 3.70 17.79 -8.02
N SER A 173 3.80 17.04 -6.92
CA SER A 173 4.32 15.67 -6.94
C SER A 173 3.41 14.75 -7.75
N LEU A 174 2.08 14.83 -7.55
CA LEU A 174 1.12 14.06 -8.35
C LEU A 174 1.16 14.44 -9.84
N ALA A 175 1.23 15.74 -10.17
CA ALA A 175 1.34 16.21 -11.54
C ALA A 175 2.64 15.71 -12.20
N SER A 176 3.77 15.84 -11.51
CA SER A 176 5.07 15.34 -11.99
C SER A 176 5.05 13.82 -12.18
N THR A 177 4.47 13.05 -11.25
CA THR A 177 4.33 11.60 -11.38
C THR A 177 3.49 11.23 -12.60
N LEU A 178 2.36 11.92 -12.82
CA LEU A 178 1.48 11.69 -13.96
C LEU A 178 2.19 11.98 -15.30
N GLU A 179 2.90 13.10 -15.39
CA GLU A 179 3.65 13.47 -16.59
C GLU A 179 4.75 12.45 -16.91
N GLN A 180 5.53 12.03 -15.91
CA GLN A 180 6.55 11.00 -16.06
C GLN A 180 5.94 9.65 -16.49
N LEU A 181 4.83 9.27 -15.89
CA LEU A 181 4.10 8.03 -16.22
C LEU A 181 3.61 8.06 -17.66
N ALA A 182 3.01 9.18 -18.10
CA ALA A 182 2.56 9.38 -19.47
C ALA A 182 3.70 9.28 -20.49
N GLN A 183 4.85 9.89 -20.20
CA GLN A 183 6.06 9.78 -21.03
C GLN A 183 6.57 8.33 -21.12
N ILE A 184 6.64 7.62 -19.97
CA ILE A 184 7.09 6.22 -19.91
C ILE A 184 6.18 5.32 -20.74
N ARG A 185 4.88 5.56 -20.67
CA ARG A 185 3.85 4.76 -21.36
C ARG A 185 3.57 5.23 -22.79
N ARG A 186 4.12 6.38 -23.21
CA ARG A 186 3.90 7.02 -24.52
C ARG A 186 2.41 7.29 -24.77
N VAL A 187 1.70 7.78 -23.76
CA VAL A 187 0.30 8.20 -23.82
C VAL A 187 0.17 9.68 -23.49
N ASN A 188 -0.99 10.27 -23.79
CA ASN A 188 -1.28 11.64 -23.35
C ASN A 188 -1.67 11.62 -21.87
N ALA A 189 -1.12 12.52 -21.06
CA ALA A 189 -1.48 12.65 -19.64
C ALA A 189 -2.95 13.10 -19.40
N ALA A 190 -3.60 13.65 -20.44
CA ALA A 190 -5.00 14.09 -20.38
C ALA A 190 -6.02 12.98 -20.78
N THR A 191 -5.52 11.80 -21.15
CA THR A 191 -6.34 10.63 -21.48
C THR A 191 -6.29 9.60 -20.37
#